data_0da984a62c595cd6339a5b8b12550c63
#
_entry.id   0da984a62c595cd6339a5b8b12550c63
#
_cell.length_a   1.000
_cell.length_b   1.000
_cell.length_c   1.000
_cell.angle_alpha   90.00
_cell.angle_beta   90.00
_cell.angle_gamma   90.00
#
_symmetry.space_group_name_H-M   'P 1'
#
loop_
_entity.id
_entity.type
_entity.pdbx_description
1 polymer ?
#
loop_
_entity_poly.entity_id
_entity_poly.type
_entity_poly.pdbx_seq_one_letter_code
_entity_poly.pdbx_strand_id
1 'polypeptide(L)'
;RKVLLETALRLQDNYPYFHPQYAGQMLKPPHAVARLAYALATWINPNNHALDGGRASSAMEKEAVAGIARMFGWETHLGHLTSGGTMANLE
;
A
#
# COMPACT_ATOMS: atom_id res chain seq x y z
N ARG A 1 -17.60 -10.01 -17.21
CA ARG A 1 -18.68 -9.48 -16.35
C ARG A 1 -19.16 -10.51 -15.35
N LYS A 2 -19.50 -11.75 -15.77
CA LYS A 2 -19.98 -12.82 -14.87
C LYS A 2 -18.96 -13.14 -13.77
N VAL A 3 -17.69 -13.33 -14.12
CA VAL A 3 -16.61 -13.61 -13.15
C VAL A 3 -16.46 -12.50 -12.10
N LEU A 4 -16.50 -11.24 -12.52
CA LEU A 4 -16.40 -10.11 -11.60
C LEU A 4 -17.55 -10.05 -10.60
N LEU A 5 -18.78 -10.31 -11.06
CA LEU A 5 -19.95 -10.37 -10.19
C LEU A 5 -19.85 -11.52 -9.19
N GLU A 6 -19.45 -12.70 -9.66
CA GLU A 6 -19.26 -13.86 -8.80
C GLU A 6 -18.18 -13.61 -7.75
N THR A 7 -17.06 -13.02 -8.16
CA THR A 7 -15.98 -12.63 -7.22
C THR A 7 -16.47 -11.61 -6.19
N ALA A 8 -17.21 -10.60 -6.63
CA ALA A 8 -17.77 -9.59 -5.72
C ALA A 8 -18.73 -10.20 -4.70
N LEU A 9 -19.58 -11.14 -5.12
CA LEU A 9 -20.50 -11.86 -4.21
C LEU A 9 -19.72 -12.70 -3.19
N ARG A 10 -18.70 -13.43 -3.61
CA ARG A 10 -17.85 -14.21 -2.70
C ARG A 10 -17.12 -13.35 -1.68
N LEU A 11 -16.63 -12.16 -2.12
CA LEU A 11 -15.95 -11.24 -1.22
C LEU A 11 -16.86 -10.63 -0.13
N GLN A 12 -18.18 -10.64 -0.34
CA GLN A 12 -19.14 -10.20 0.68
C GLN A 12 -19.24 -11.15 1.88
N ASP A 13 -18.77 -12.38 1.75
CA ASP A 13 -18.73 -13.37 2.85
C ASP A 13 -17.56 -13.14 3.81
N ASN A 14 -16.74 -12.11 3.61
CA ASN A 14 -15.72 -11.72 4.55
C ASN A 14 -16.31 -10.94 5.74
N TYR A 15 -15.57 -10.95 6.85
CA TYR A 15 -15.93 -10.13 7.99
C TYR A 15 -16.04 -8.64 7.61
N PRO A 16 -16.96 -7.89 8.23
CA PRO A 16 -17.12 -6.46 7.95
C PRO A 16 -16.02 -5.64 8.65
N TYR A 17 -14.79 -5.76 8.18
CA TYR A 17 -13.59 -5.20 8.80
C TYR A 17 -13.67 -3.71 9.13
N PHE A 18 -14.48 -2.94 8.41
CA PHE A 18 -14.62 -1.49 8.64
C PHE A 18 -15.88 -1.13 9.43
N HIS A 19 -16.60 -2.13 9.95
CA HIS A 19 -17.77 -1.87 10.77
C HIS A 19 -17.33 -1.31 12.14
N PRO A 20 -18.02 -0.29 12.70
CA PRO A 20 -17.62 0.33 13.97
C PRO A 20 -17.54 -0.64 15.15
N GLN A 21 -18.31 -1.71 15.13
CA GLN A 21 -18.33 -2.74 16.18
C GLN A 21 -17.36 -3.92 15.91
N TYR A 22 -16.60 -3.87 14.81
CA TYR A 22 -15.61 -4.90 14.56
C TYR A 22 -14.39 -4.68 15.46
N ALA A 23 -14.08 -5.65 16.31
CA ALA A 23 -12.99 -5.60 17.29
C ALA A 23 -11.87 -6.62 17.04
N GLY A 24 -11.66 -7.01 15.79
CA GLY A 24 -10.59 -7.91 15.38
C GLY A 24 -9.31 -7.19 15.02
N GLN A 25 -8.79 -7.45 13.84
CA GLN A 25 -7.56 -6.81 13.35
C GLN A 25 -7.72 -5.29 13.22
N MET A 26 -6.64 -4.55 13.50
CA MET A 26 -6.59 -3.10 13.32
C MET A 26 -6.50 -2.76 11.83
N LEU A 27 -7.64 -2.65 11.18
CA LEU A 27 -7.76 -2.29 9.78
C LEU A 27 -8.44 -0.94 9.63
N LYS A 28 -7.98 -0.17 8.67
CA LYS A 28 -8.59 1.10 8.27
C LYS A 28 -8.96 1.04 6.79
N PRO A 29 -10.07 1.68 6.39
CA PRO A 29 -10.37 1.80 4.96
C PRO A 29 -9.22 2.55 4.28
N PRO A 30 -8.72 2.04 3.15
CA PRO A 30 -7.70 2.76 2.39
C PRO A 30 -8.21 4.13 1.96
N HIS A 31 -7.35 5.14 2.02
CA HIS A 31 -7.67 6.48 1.53
C HIS A 31 -8.07 6.42 0.05
N ALA A 32 -9.04 7.25 -0.36
CA ALA A 32 -9.54 7.24 -1.75
C ALA A 32 -8.43 7.43 -2.79
N VAL A 33 -7.49 8.35 -2.52
CA VAL A 33 -6.32 8.58 -3.39
C VAL A 33 -5.43 7.35 -3.47
N ALA A 34 -5.21 6.65 -2.36
CA ALA A 34 -4.40 5.43 -2.34
C ALA A 34 -5.04 4.31 -3.18
N ARG A 35 -6.36 4.16 -3.12
CA ARG A 35 -7.09 3.21 -3.97
C ARG A 35 -6.96 3.51 -5.46
N LEU A 36 -7.08 4.78 -5.84
CA LEU A 36 -6.92 5.22 -7.22
C LEU A 36 -5.48 5.03 -7.71
N ALA A 37 -4.50 5.40 -6.90
CA ALA A 37 -3.09 5.22 -7.22
C ALA A 37 -2.72 3.74 -7.37
N TYR A 38 -3.26 2.88 -6.51
CA TYR A 38 -3.05 1.43 -6.61
C TYR A 38 -3.69 0.85 -7.88
N ALA A 39 -4.91 1.28 -8.22
CA ALA A 39 -5.56 0.87 -9.47
C ALA A 39 -4.73 1.29 -10.68
N LEU A 40 -4.19 2.52 -10.68
CA LEU A 40 -3.31 3.00 -11.75
C LEU A 40 -2.01 2.20 -11.81
N ALA A 41 -1.40 1.90 -10.67
CA ALA A 41 -0.18 1.10 -10.59
C ALA A 41 -0.39 -0.31 -11.16
N THR A 42 -1.55 -0.94 -10.97
CA THR A 42 -1.84 -2.27 -11.53
C THR A 42 -1.92 -2.29 -13.05
N TRP A 43 -2.27 -1.16 -13.68
CA TRP A 43 -2.25 -1.03 -15.15
C TRP A 43 -0.85 -0.99 -15.73
N ILE A 44 0.07 -0.34 -15.02
CA ILE A 44 1.47 -0.18 -15.45
C ILE A 44 2.32 -1.35 -14.97
N ASN A 45 1.97 -1.89 -13.79
CA ASN A 45 2.67 -2.97 -13.10
C ASN A 45 4.19 -2.74 -13.01
N PRO A 46 4.64 -1.61 -12.46
CA PRO A 46 6.05 -1.26 -12.42
C PRO A 46 6.82 -2.23 -11.53
N ASN A 47 8.05 -2.51 -11.91
CA ASN A 47 8.99 -3.25 -11.08
C ASN A 47 9.94 -2.27 -10.39
N ASN A 48 10.04 -2.35 -9.08
CA ASN A 48 10.86 -1.44 -8.25
C ASN A 48 12.10 -2.11 -7.65
N HIS A 49 12.58 -3.23 -8.23
CA HIS A 49 13.75 -3.94 -7.73
C HIS A 49 15.07 -3.18 -7.90
N ALA A 50 15.12 -2.24 -8.84
CA ALA A 50 16.29 -1.42 -9.12
C ALA A 50 15.89 -0.09 -9.75
N LEU A 51 16.73 0.93 -9.59
CA LEU A 51 16.46 2.29 -10.08
C LEU A 51 16.25 2.35 -11.60
N ASP A 52 16.97 1.56 -12.35
CA ASP A 52 16.86 1.50 -13.81
C ASP A 52 15.60 0.76 -14.28
N GLY A 53 15.10 -0.19 -13.48
CA GLY A 53 13.87 -0.92 -13.76
C GLY A 53 12.59 -0.14 -13.41
N GLY A 54 12.66 0.78 -12.47
CA GLY A 54 11.51 1.54 -11.99
C GLY A 54 11.85 2.98 -11.63
N ARG A 55 12.33 3.76 -12.59
CA ARG A 55 12.83 5.13 -12.33
C ARG A 55 11.82 6.03 -11.62
N ALA A 56 10.58 6.08 -12.10
CA ALA A 56 9.53 6.89 -11.50
C ALA A 56 9.08 6.32 -10.15
N SER A 57 8.83 5.03 -10.04
CA SER A 57 8.38 4.39 -8.80
C SER A 57 9.44 4.45 -7.70
N SER A 58 10.71 4.28 -8.04
CA SER A 58 11.82 4.45 -7.09
C SER A 58 11.97 5.89 -6.60
N ALA A 59 11.74 6.88 -7.47
CA ALA A 59 11.72 8.28 -7.06
C ALA A 59 10.55 8.55 -6.10
N MET A 60 9.35 8.07 -6.42
CA MET A 60 8.17 8.20 -5.56
C MET A 60 8.37 7.52 -4.20
N GLU A 61 9.03 6.38 -4.15
CA GLU A 61 9.38 5.70 -2.88
C GLU A 61 10.28 6.59 -2.02
N LYS A 62 11.34 7.15 -2.58
CA LYS A 62 12.23 8.07 -1.87
C LYS A 62 11.48 9.31 -1.36
N GLU A 63 10.57 9.88 -2.16
CA GLU A 63 9.73 10.99 -1.75
C GLU A 63 8.80 10.62 -0.59
N ALA A 64 8.19 9.43 -0.64
CA ALA A 64 7.33 8.92 0.43
C ALA A 64 8.12 8.71 1.74
N VAL A 65 9.28 8.07 1.66
CA VAL A 65 10.17 7.86 2.81
C VAL A 65 10.61 9.21 3.41
N ALA A 66 11.00 10.17 2.57
CA ALA A 66 11.35 11.51 3.02
C ALA A 66 10.17 12.24 3.65
N GLY A 67 8.96 12.04 3.13
CA GLY A 67 7.73 12.56 3.73
C GLY A 67 7.49 12.00 5.13
N ILE A 68 7.63 10.69 5.30
CA ILE A 68 7.49 10.01 6.59
C ILE A 68 8.57 10.52 7.57
N ALA A 69 9.83 10.60 7.15
CA ALA A 69 10.92 11.10 7.98
C ALA A 69 10.64 12.50 8.52
N ARG A 70 10.13 13.41 7.68
CA ARG A 70 9.70 14.75 8.10
C ARG A 70 8.59 14.73 9.16
N MET A 71 7.64 13.78 9.08
CA MET A 71 6.60 13.66 10.10
C MET A 71 7.16 13.32 11.48
N PHE A 72 8.31 12.63 11.53
CA PHE A 72 9.04 12.32 12.77
C PHE A 72 10.11 13.35 13.13
N GLY A 73 10.29 14.40 12.33
CA GLY A 73 11.29 15.44 12.56
C GLY A 73 12.74 15.00 12.27
N TRP A 74 12.92 13.98 11.44
CA TRP A 74 14.26 13.50 11.07
C TRP A 74 14.81 14.28 9.87
N GLU A 75 15.93 14.94 10.08
CA GLU A 75 16.65 15.67 9.03
C GLU A 75 17.46 14.73 8.12
N THR A 76 18.06 13.71 8.73
CA THR A 76 18.79 12.66 8.02
C THR A 76 18.08 11.32 8.21
N HIS A 77 17.94 10.59 7.13
CA HIS A 77 17.22 9.32 7.16
C HIS A 77 17.71 8.39 6.05
N LEU A 78 17.60 7.11 6.30
CA LEU A 78 17.64 6.04 5.30
C LEU A 78 16.36 5.23 5.46
N GLY A 79 15.85 4.70 4.37
CA GLY A 79 14.67 3.86 4.43
C GLY A 79 14.19 3.42 3.06
N HIS A 80 13.37 2.39 3.08
CA HIS A 80 12.63 1.88 1.93
C HIS A 80 11.31 1.29 2.41
N LEU A 81 10.42 1.01 1.46
CA LEU A 81 9.13 0.41 1.74
C LEU A 81 9.22 -1.11 1.59
N THR A 82 8.61 -1.84 2.52
CA THR A 82 8.55 -3.30 2.51
C THR A 82 7.13 -3.79 2.29
N SER A 83 6.97 -5.08 2.00
CA SER A 83 5.65 -5.69 1.76
C SER A 83 4.79 -5.86 3.02
N GLY A 84 5.32 -5.57 4.19
CA GLY A 84 4.57 -5.66 5.45
C GLY A 84 5.46 -5.54 6.68
N GLY A 85 4.82 -5.41 7.84
CA GLY A 85 5.50 -5.19 9.11
C GLY A 85 6.46 -6.30 9.51
N THR A 86 6.18 -7.54 9.16
CA THR A 86 7.10 -8.66 9.44
C THR A 86 8.44 -8.47 8.73
N MET A 87 8.41 -8.11 7.46
CA MET A 87 9.64 -7.84 6.71
C MET A 87 10.35 -6.60 7.24
N ALA A 88 9.61 -5.53 7.52
CA ALA A 88 10.16 -4.30 8.08
C ALA A 88 10.84 -4.49 9.45
N ASN A 89 10.43 -5.49 10.21
CA ASN A 89 11.04 -5.79 11.52
C ASN A 89 12.26 -6.73 11.42
N LEU A 90 12.43 -7.40 10.28
CA LEU A 90 13.56 -8.31 10.05
C LEU A 90 14.76 -7.62 9.41
N GLU A 91 14.56 -6.49 8.76
CA GLU A 91 15.58 -5.66 8.11
C GLU A 91 16.11 -4.57 9.06
#